data_06ff10cdd5a3c4a6cb0832fce6f4e8f2
#
_entry.id   06ff10cdd5a3c4a6cb0832fce6f4e8f2
#
_cell.length_a   1.000
_cell.length_b   1.000
_cell.length_c   1.000
_cell.angle_alpha   90.00
_cell.angle_beta   90.00
_cell.angle_gamma   90.00
#
_symmetry.space_group_name_H-M   'P 1'
#
loop_
_entity.id
_entity.type
_entity.pdbx_description
1 polymer ?
#
loop_
_entity_poly.entity_id
_entity_poly.type
_entity_poly.pdbx_seq_one_letter_code
_entity_poly.pdbx_strand_id
1 'polypeptide(L)'
;PECWAKAIELAAPAGAALPAPGERVAVIGCGSSLNVARCYASLREAAGQGETDAFPASEIPPARRYDHMVYVSRTGTTTEVLDALRRAPAGVRTTAIAADPGSPLLQEAGAVVLLDFSAERSVVSSRFITSALVLLRAHLGEDVRALPDAAATELARPLPPGLPEHREFTFLGRGWAAAVADEAALKLREAARIWAESYQALEYRHGPISVSDETTVVWALGPVPSSLLADARRTGATVLASDADPLVGLTGAQRLAADLAERQGIDPDHPRALSRSVILT
;
A
#
# COMPACT_ATOMS: atom_id res chain seq x y z
N PRO A 1 -0.26 -11.67 9.53
CA PRO A 1 1.08 -12.27 9.73
C PRO A 1 1.32 -13.52 8.89
N GLU A 2 0.42 -14.51 8.90
CA GLU A 2 0.57 -15.80 8.18
C GLU A 2 0.72 -15.63 6.67
N CYS A 3 -0.02 -14.70 6.06
CA CYS A 3 0.13 -14.37 4.65
C CYS A 3 1.50 -13.78 4.33
N TRP A 4 2.10 -13.03 5.26
CA TRP A 4 3.43 -12.47 5.08
C TRP A 4 4.51 -13.57 5.08
N ALA A 5 4.41 -14.57 5.96
CA ALA A 5 5.32 -15.70 5.96
C ALA A 5 5.29 -16.44 4.60
N LYS A 6 4.08 -16.72 4.08
CA LYS A 6 3.93 -17.34 2.75
C LYS A 6 4.45 -16.45 1.61
N ALA A 7 4.29 -15.13 1.71
CA ALA A 7 4.82 -14.18 0.74
C ALA A 7 6.36 -14.20 0.70
N ILE A 8 7.01 -14.34 1.85
CA ILE A 8 8.48 -14.50 1.96
C ILE A 8 8.93 -15.81 1.29
N GLU A 9 8.25 -16.92 1.57
CA GLU A 9 8.56 -18.21 0.95
C GLU A 9 8.38 -18.18 -0.58
N LEU A 10 7.39 -17.43 -1.08
CA LEU A 10 7.11 -17.31 -2.51
C LEU A 10 8.12 -16.41 -3.24
N ALA A 11 8.84 -15.51 -2.56
CA ALA A 11 9.66 -14.50 -3.20
C ALA A 11 10.76 -15.10 -4.11
N ALA A 12 11.44 -16.15 -3.66
CA ALA A 12 12.47 -16.80 -4.45
C ALA A 12 11.90 -17.56 -5.68
N PRO A 13 10.85 -18.40 -5.56
CA PRO A 13 10.19 -19.00 -6.73
C PRO A 13 9.63 -17.97 -7.73
N ALA A 14 9.11 -16.83 -7.25
CA ALA A 14 8.56 -15.79 -8.10
C ALA A 14 9.63 -14.92 -8.80
N GLY A 15 10.88 -15.02 -8.40
CA GLY A 15 11.97 -14.13 -8.84
C GLY A 15 12.11 -14.01 -10.36
N ALA A 16 11.96 -15.11 -11.10
CA ALA A 16 12.05 -15.10 -12.56
C ALA A 16 10.90 -14.32 -13.26
N ALA A 17 9.76 -14.19 -12.59
CA ALA A 17 8.61 -13.43 -13.07
C ALA A 17 8.72 -11.94 -12.74
N LEU A 18 9.56 -11.55 -11.79
CA LEU A 18 9.71 -10.18 -11.31
C LEU A 18 10.85 -9.44 -12.05
N PRO A 19 10.91 -8.09 -11.97
CA PRO A 19 11.93 -7.32 -12.67
C PRO A 19 13.34 -7.63 -12.22
N ALA A 20 14.25 -7.81 -13.17
CA ALA A 20 15.68 -7.96 -12.91
C ALA A 20 16.35 -6.61 -12.59
N PRO A 21 17.51 -6.62 -11.89
CA PRO A 21 18.31 -5.42 -11.72
C PRO A 21 18.70 -4.79 -13.07
N GLY A 22 18.64 -3.46 -13.15
CA GLY A 22 18.97 -2.69 -14.35
C GLY A 22 17.81 -2.48 -15.32
N GLU A 23 16.74 -3.26 -15.24
CA GLU A 23 15.55 -3.03 -16.08
C GLU A 23 14.86 -1.71 -15.73
N ARG A 24 14.36 -1.02 -16.74
CA ARG A 24 13.44 0.10 -16.62
C ARG A 24 12.03 -0.44 -16.47
N VAL A 25 11.38 -0.13 -15.36
CA VAL A 25 10.13 -0.77 -14.93
C VAL A 25 8.99 0.21 -14.79
N ALA A 26 7.80 -0.16 -15.27
CA ALA A 26 6.55 0.47 -14.87
C ALA A 26 5.77 -0.47 -13.95
N VAL A 27 5.31 0.01 -12.80
CA VAL A 27 4.43 -0.72 -11.89
C VAL A 27 3.06 -0.07 -11.90
N ILE A 28 2.02 -0.84 -12.19
CA ILE A 28 0.69 -0.33 -12.52
C ILE A 28 -0.33 -0.92 -11.55
N GLY A 29 -1.19 -0.08 -11.01
CA GLY A 29 -2.28 -0.49 -10.13
C GLY A 29 -3.34 0.59 -9.95
N CYS A 30 -4.42 0.25 -9.26
CA CYS A 30 -5.47 1.20 -8.86
C CYS A 30 -5.69 1.14 -7.36
N GLY A 31 -6.02 2.27 -6.72
CA GLY A 31 -6.28 2.34 -5.28
C GLY A 31 -5.11 1.78 -4.45
N SER A 32 -5.40 0.84 -3.56
CA SER A 32 -4.38 0.18 -2.72
C SER A 32 -3.27 -0.49 -3.53
N SER A 33 -3.58 -1.04 -4.71
CA SER A 33 -2.57 -1.62 -5.60
C SER A 33 -1.62 -0.56 -6.19
N LEU A 34 -2.09 0.68 -6.40
CA LEU A 34 -1.23 1.80 -6.77
C LEU A 34 -0.28 2.16 -5.63
N ASN A 35 -0.73 2.09 -4.37
CA ASN A 35 0.15 2.34 -3.23
C ASN A 35 1.24 1.26 -3.11
N VAL A 36 0.93 -0.01 -3.40
CA VAL A 36 1.96 -1.07 -3.55
C VAL A 36 2.94 -0.72 -4.67
N ALA A 37 2.44 -0.27 -5.83
CA ALA A 37 3.29 0.13 -6.95
C ALA A 37 4.25 1.27 -6.57
N ARG A 38 3.76 2.30 -5.88
CA ARG A 38 4.57 3.43 -5.40
C ARG A 38 5.61 3.02 -4.36
N CYS A 39 5.23 2.13 -3.41
CA CYS A 39 6.18 1.56 -2.45
C CYS A 39 7.31 0.83 -3.17
N TYR A 40 6.97 -0.08 -4.09
CA TYR A 40 7.96 -0.88 -4.80
C TYR A 40 8.87 -0.04 -5.69
N ALA A 41 8.31 0.94 -6.41
CA ALA A 41 9.11 1.86 -7.22
C ALA A 41 10.16 2.59 -6.37
N SER A 42 9.74 3.17 -5.25
CA SER A 42 10.64 3.88 -4.34
C SER A 42 11.72 2.95 -3.74
N LEU A 43 11.35 1.74 -3.34
CA LEU A 43 12.28 0.75 -2.78
C LEU A 43 13.29 0.25 -3.82
N ARG A 44 12.83 -0.04 -5.03
CA ARG A 44 13.68 -0.57 -6.11
C ARG A 44 14.71 0.47 -6.55
N GLU A 45 14.32 1.74 -6.69
CA GLU A 45 15.24 2.84 -7.00
C GLU A 45 16.22 3.09 -5.85
N ALA A 46 15.76 3.10 -4.60
CA ALA A 46 16.63 3.25 -3.44
C ALA A 46 17.67 2.11 -3.33
N ALA A 47 17.32 0.91 -3.78
CA ALA A 47 18.23 -0.24 -3.87
C ALA A 47 19.16 -0.19 -5.11
N GLY A 48 19.06 0.82 -5.96
CA GLY A 48 19.87 0.97 -7.17
C GLY A 48 19.57 -0.09 -8.24
N GLN A 49 18.37 -0.69 -8.23
CA GLN A 49 18.01 -1.77 -9.14
C GLN A 49 17.42 -1.32 -10.49
N GLY A 50 17.37 -0.01 -10.74
CA GLY A 50 16.97 0.59 -12.02
C GLY A 50 15.78 1.54 -11.89
N GLU A 51 15.58 2.38 -12.92
CA GLU A 51 14.47 3.34 -12.99
C GLU A 51 13.12 2.63 -12.87
N THR A 52 12.27 3.12 -12.00
CA THR A 52 10.97 2.50 -11.74
C THR A 52 9.89 3.54 -11.53
N ASP A 53 8.95 3.60 -12.46
CA ASP A 53 7.78 4.46 -12.35
C ASP A 53 6.56 3.69 -11.80
N ALA A 54 5.71 4.36 -11.03
CA ALA A 54 4.43 3.84 -10.57
C ALA A 54 3.29 4.66 -11.17
N PHE A 55 2.29 3.99 -11.76
CA PHE A 55 1.15 4.65 -12.41
C PHE A 55 -0.21 4.12 -11.96
N PRO A 56 -1.22 5.00 -11.84
CA PRO A 56 -2.59 4.56 -12.00
C PRO A 56 -2.75 3.93 -13.39
N ALA A 57 -3.54 2.88 -13.51
CA ALA A 57 -3.68 2.16 -14.77
C ALA A 57 -4.24 3.03 -15.91
N SER A 58 -5.02 4.10 -15.57
CA SER A 58 -5.56 5.07 -16.52
C SER A 58 -4.55 6.13 -16.99
N GLU A 59 -3.41 6.31 -16.29
CA GLU A 59 -2.51 7.46 -16.45
C GLU A 59 -1.12 7.10 -16.96
N ILE A 60 -0.96 5.99 -17.68
CA ILE A 60 0.34 5.55 -18.21
C ILE A 60 0.71 6.42 -19.41
N PRO A 61 1.83 7.17 -19.37
CA PRO A 61 2.25 8.01 -20.49
C PRO A 61 2.62 7.17 -21.73
N PRO A 62 1.98 7.39 -22.89
CA PRO A 62 2.16 6.51 -24.06
C PRO A 62 3.56 6.60 -24.70
N ALA A 63 4.29 7.70 -24.46
CA ALA A 63 5.61 7.91 -25.04
C ALA A 63 6.76 7.26 -24.27
N ARG A 64 6.51 6.83 -23.02
CA ARG A 64 7.54 6.19 -22.20
C ARG A 64 7.82 4.76 -22.65
N ARG A 65 9.04 4.32 -22.45
CA ARG A 65 9.50 2.95 -22.79
C ARG A 65 9.97 2.25 -21.54
N TYR A 66 9.58 0.99 -21.40
CA TYR A 66 9.92 0.14 -20.27
C TYR A 66 10.39 -1.23 -20.81
N ASP A 67 11.29 -1.85 -20.07
CA ASP A 67 11.70 -3.23 -20.33
C ASP A 67 10.69 -4.21 -19.75
N HIS A 68 10.07 -3.81 -18.64
CA HIS A 68 9.13 -4.65 -17.90
C HIS A 68 7.98 -3.81 -17.32
N MET A 69 6.75 -4.31 -17.47
CA MET A 69 5.54 -3.71 -16.90
C MET A 69 4.92 -4.70 -15.90
N VAL A 70 4.75 -4.28 -14.65
CA VAL A 70 4.18 -5.09 -13.56
C VAL A 70 2.79 -4.57 -13.21
N TYR A 71 1.80 -5.43 -13.28
CA TYR A 71 0.40 -5.11 -13.01
C TYR A 71 -0.02 -5.71 -11.68
N VAL A 72 -0.44 -4.88 -10.74
CA VAL A 72 -0.89 -5.30 -9.40
C VAL A 72 -2.39 -5.12 -9.31
N SER A 73 -3.13 -6.21 -9.08
CA SER A 73 -4.58 -6.14 -8.91
C SER A 73 -5.07 -7.37 -8.13
N ARG A 74 -5.65 -7.16 -6.93
CA ARG A 74 -6.13 -8.27 -6.10
C ARG A 74 -7.05 -9.23 -6.84
N THR A 75 -8.06 -8.70 -7.53
CA THR A 75 -9.07 -9.48 -8.26
C THR A 75 -8.65 -9.82 -9.68
N GLY A 76 -7.72 -9.02 -10.25
CA GLY A 76 -7.34 -9.14 -11.65
C GLY A 76 -8.48 -8.89 -12.66
N THR A 77 -9.57 -8.22 -12.22
CA THR A 77 -10.76 -7.94 -13.05
C THR A 77 -11.02 -6.45 -13.23
N THR A 78 -10.22 -5.56 -12.64
CA THR A 78 -10.36 -4.10 -12.80
C THR A 78 -10.16 -3.70 -14.26
N THR A 79 -11.15 -3.04 -14.85
CA THR A 79 -11.16 -2.71 -16.28
C THR A 79 -9.93 -1.92 -16.69
N GLU A 80 -9.59 -0.85 -15.97
CA GLU A 80 -8.42 -0.01 -16.30
C GLU A 80 -7.11 -0.81 -16.31
N VAL A 81 -6.95 -1.78 -15.40
CA VAL A 81 -5.73 -2.60 -15.31
C VAL A 81 -5.64 -3.57 -16.49
N LEU A 82 -6.78 -4.20 -16.87
CA LEU A 82 -6.86 -5.08 -18.04
C LEU A 82 -6.59 -4.31 -19.33
N ASP A 83 -7.19 -3.14 -19.48
CA ASP A 83 -6.98 -2.29 -20.65
C ASP A 83 -5.53 -1.78 -20.74
N ALA A 84 -4.91 -1.48 -19.59
CA ALA A 84 -3.50 -1.11 -19.54
C ALA A 84 -2.59 -2.27 -19.98
N LEU A 85 -2.89 -3.50 -19.52
CA LEU A 85 -2.15 -4.70 -19.94
C LEU A 85 -2.28 -4.93 -21.45
N ARG A 86 -3.50 -4.86 -21.99
CA ARG A 86 -3.78 -5.08 -23.43
C ARG A 86 -3.12 -4.03 -24.33
N ARG A 87 -2.87 -2.82 -23.78
CA ARG A 87 -2.16 -1.73 -24.47
C ARG A 87 -0.65 -1.76 -24.26
N ALA A 88 -0.12 -2.75 -23.55
CA ALA A 88 1.33 -2.88 -23.37
C ALA A 88 2.02 -3.00 -24.75
N PRO A 89 3.12 -2.27 -24.98
CA PRO A 89 3.84 -2.36 -26.26
C PRO A 89 4.32 -3.78 -26.56
N ALA A 90 4.29 -4.18 -27.81
CA ALA A 90 4.78 -5.48 -28.23
C ALA A 90 6.27 -5.66 -27.85
N GLY A 91 6.62 -6.82 -27.27
CA GLY A 91 7.97 -7.17 -26.84
C GLY A 91 8.34 -6.69 -25.43
N VAL A 92 7.51 -5.88 -24.76
CA VAL A 92 7.72 -5.55 -23.34
C VAL A 92 7.33 -6.75 -22.49
N ARG A 93 8.15 -7.08 -21.50
CA ARG A 93 7.80 -8.12 -20.52
C ARG A 93 6.65 -7.65 -19.66
N THR A 94 5.70 -8.53 -19.38
CA THR A 94 4.56 -8.22 -18.52
C THR A 94 4.45 -9.25 -17.40
N THR A 95 4.21 -8.77 -16.18
CA THR A 95 3.94 -9.62 -15.01
C THR A 95 2.67 -9.18 -14.34
N ALA A 96 1.80 -10.12 -14.02
CA ALA A 96 0.62 -9.90 -13.19
C ALA A 96 0.82 -10.42 -11.77
N ILE A 97 0.47 -9.62 -10.78
CA ILE A 97 0.41 -10.00 -9.36
C ILE A 97 -1.04 -9.93 -8.92
N ALA A 98 -1.66 -11.08 -8.59
CA ALA A 98 -3.05 -11.14 -8.18
C ALA A 98 -3.32 -12.25 -7.14
N ALA A 99 -4.51 -12.23 -6.52
CA ALA A 99 -4.92 -13.23 -5.53
C ALA A 99 -5.98 -14.22 -6.07
N ASP A 100 -6.60 -13.91 -7.20
CA ASP A 100 -7.61 -14.78 -7.82
C ASP A 100 -7.00 -15.59 -8.97
N PRO A 101 -6.84 -16.92 -8.81
CA PRO A 101 -6.22 -17.76 -9.83
C PRO A 101 -7.02 -17.83 -11.14
N GLY A 102 -8.32 -17.53 -11.10
CA GLY A 102 -9.20 -17.51 -12.28
C GLY A 102 -9.25 -16.16 -12.99
N SER A 103 -8.51 -15.16 -12.52
CA SER A 103 -8.63 -13.81 -13.06
C SER A 103 -8.10 -13.66 -14.49
N PRO A 104 -8.77 -12.83 -15.32
CA PRO A 104 -8.31 -12.55 -16.67
C PRO A 104 -6.92 -11.89 -16.71
N LEU A 105 -6.56 -11.11 -15.71
CA LEU A 105 -5.24 -10.49 -15.63
C LEU A 105 -4.11 -11.53 -15.62
N LEU A 106 -4.28 -12.62 -14.85
CA LEU A 106 -3.30 -13.72 -14.80
C LEU A 106 -3.27 -14.54 -16.10
N GLN A 107 -4.40 -14.62 -16.80
CA GLN A 107 -4.50 -15.37 -18.06
C GLN A 107 -3.87 -14.61 -19.23
N GLU A 108 -3.89 -13.28 -19.23
CA GLU A 108 -3.41 -12.43 -20.33
C GLU A 108 -1.96 -11.96 -20.16
N ALA A 109 -1.39 -11.98 -18.94
CA ALA A 109 -0.03 -11.52 -18.67
C ALA A 109 1.02 -12.56 -19.11
N GLY A 110 2.22 -12.08 -19.50
CA GLY A 110 3.34 -12.93 -19.91
C GLY A 110 3.96 -13.74 -18.78
N ALA A 111 3.89 -13.25 -17.55
CA ALA A 111 4.32 -13.95 -16.33
C ALA A 111 3.35 -13.67 -15.17
N VAL A 112 3.33 -14.56 -14.18
CA VAL A 112 2.32 -14.57 -13.12
C VAL A 112 2.98 -14.74 -11.76
N VAL A 113 2.51 -13.94 -10.79
CA VAL A 113 2.76 -14.10 -9.36
C VAL A 113 1.39 -14.22 -8.66
N LEU A 114 1.04 -15.42 -8.23
CA LEU A 114 -0.22 -15.72 -7.60
C LEU A 114 -0.09 -15.68 -6.07
N LEU A 115 -0.91 -14.86 -5.42
CA LEU A 115 -0.99 -14.68 -3.96
C LEU A 115 -2.35 -15.18 -3.42
N ASP A 116 -2.81 -16.37 -3.83
CA ASP A 116 -4.12 -16.93 -3.48
C ASP A 116 -4.31 -17.06 -1.96
N PHE A 117 -3.25 -17.33 -1.22
CA PHE A 117 -3.25 -17.38 0.25
C PHE A 117 -3.63 -16.03 0.89
N SER A 118 -3.53 -14.94 0.16
CA SER A 118 -3.89 -13.59 0.62
C SER A 118 -5.30 -13.17 0.21
N ALA A 119 -6.08 -14.08 -0.39
CA ALA A 119 -7.46 -13.81 -0.77
C ALA A 119 -8.29 -13.40 0.47
N GLU A 120 -9.13 -12.39 0.29
CA GLU A 120 -9.96 -11.81 1.34
C GLU A 120 -11.38 -11.55 0.81
N ARG A 121 -12.38 -11.63 1.70
CA ARG A 121 -13.79 -11.43 1.33
C ARG A 121 -14.15 -9.95 1.25
N SER A 122 -13.54 -9.15 2.12
CA SER A 122 -13.78 -7.72 2.21
C SER A 122 -13.55 -7.00 0.87
N VAL A 123 -14.35 -5.98 0.62
CA VAL A 123 -14.10 -5.01 -0.46
C VAL A 123 -12.80 -4.25 -0.16
N VAL A 124 -12.60 -3.83 1.09
CA VAL A 124 -11.37 -3.16 1.54
C VAL A 124 -10.21 -4.14 1.53
N SER A 125 -9.18 -3.84 0.75
CA SER A 125 -8.01 -4.70 0.63
C SER A 125 -7.00 -4.44 1.76
N SER A 126 -6.59 -5.49 2.43
CA SER A 126 -5.62 -5.42 3.53
C SER A 126 -4.54 -6.49 3.42
N ARG A 127 -4.93 -7.77 3.38
CA ARG A 127 -4.00 -8.91 3.32
C ARG A 127 -3.24 -8.99 2.01
N PHE A 128 -3.93 -8.81 0.89
CA PHE A 128 -3.31 -8.89 -0.43
C PHE A 128 -2.22 -7.84 -0.60
N ILE A 129 -2.52 -6.57 -0.32
CA ILE A 129 -1.59 -5.46 -0.54
C ILE A 129 -0.34 -5.58 0.33
N THR A 130 -0.51 -5.95 1.61
CA THR A 130 0.62 -6.11 2.51
C THR A 130 1.46 -7.33 2.17
N SER A 131 0.84 -8.44 1.74
CA SER A 131 1.56 -9.63 1.26
C SER A 131 2.32 -9.36 -0.04
N ALA A 132 1.72 -8.65 -0.99
CA ALA A 132 2.39 -8.25 -2.22
C ALA A 132 3.62 -7.39 -1.93
N LEU A 133 3.52 -6.44 -0.99
CA LEU A 133 4.64 -5.59 -0.63
C LEU A 133 5.75 -6.37 0.10
N VAL A 134 5.42 -7.31 1.00
CA VAL A 134 6.40 -8.19 1.64
C VAL A 134 7.14 -9.04 0.62
N LEU A 135 6.42 -9.65 -0.34
CA LEU A 135 7.03 -10.42 -1.43
C LEU A 135 7.99 -9.57 -2.26
N LEU A 136 7.57 -8.37 -2.65
CA LEU A 136 8.36 -7.46 -3.47
C LEU A 136 9.61 -6.97 -2.72
N ARG A 137 9.53 -6.73 -1.41
CA ARG A 137 10.68 -6.38 -0.56
C ARG A 137 11.67 -7.55 -0.44
N ALA A 138 11.17 -8.76 -0.21
CA ALA A 138 12.00 -9.96 -0.19
C ALA A 138 12.70 -10.19 -1.55
N HIS A 139 12.01 -9.94 -2.66
CA HIS A 139 12.60 -10.00 -4.01
C HIS A 139 13.73 -8.97 -4.19
N LEU A 140 13.63 -7.78 -3.60
CA LEU A 140 14.72 -6.78 -3.59
C LEU A 140 15.90 -7.16 -2.69
N GLY A 141 15.81 -8.27 -1.96
CA GLY A 141 16.86 -8.75 -1.05
C GLY A 141 16.80 -8.17 0.36
N GLU A 142 15.70 -7.49 0.74
CA GLU A 142 15.53 -7.04 2.11
C GLU A 142 15.29 -8.20 3.08
N ASP A 143 15.83 -8.09 4.29
CA ASP A 143 15.53 -9.04 5.36
C ASP A 143 14.17 -8.75 6.00
N VAL A 144 13.15 -9.41 5.49
CA VAL A 144 11.75 -9.26 5.92
C VAL A 144 11.29 -10.37 6.88
N ARG A 145 12.18 -11.26 7.32
CA ARG A 145 11.83 -12.48 8.10
C ARG A 145 11.20 -12.16 9.45
N ALA A 146 11.53 -11.03 10.06
CA ALA A 146 10.97 -10.61 11.35
C ALA A 146 9.60 -9.93 11.23
N LEU A 147 9.16 -9.54 10.02
CA LEU A 147 7.94 -8.77 9.82
C LEU A 147 6.65 -9.51 10.27
N PRO A 148 6.48 -10.83 10.03
CA PRO A 148 5.28 -11.53 10.50
C PRO A 148 5.08 -11.44 12.02
N ASP A 149 6.12 -11.64 12.80
CA ASP A 149 6.06 -11.60 14.28
C ASP A 149 5.86 -10.16 14.77
N ALA A 150 6.52 -9.19 14.13
CA ALA A 150 6.33 -7.77 14.44
C ALA A 150 4.88 -7.33 14.17
N ALA A 151 4.28 -7.76 13.06
CA ALA A 151 2.88 -7.49 12.73
C ALA A 151 1.91 -8.18 13.72
N ALA A 152 2.20 -9.42 14.14
CA ALA A 152 1.39 -10.10 15.15
C ALA A 152 1.42 -9.33 16.48
N THR A 153 2.59 -8.84 16.89
CA THR A 153 2.76 -8.02 18.07
C THR A 153 1.99 -6.71 17.98
N GLU A 154 2.05 -6.02 16.83
CA GLU A 154 1.33 -4.75 16.62
C GLU A 154 -0.18 -4.96 16.63
N LEU A 155 -0.67 -6.02 15.99
CA LEU A 155 -2.10 -6.36 16.01
C LEU A 155 -2.62 -6.70 17.42
N ALA A 156 -1.79 -7.22 18.29
CA ALA A 156 -2.16 -7.52 19.68
C ALA A 156 -2.07 -6.29 20.60
N ARG A 157 -1.37 -5.23 20.20
CA ARG A 157 -1.16 -4.01 21.01
C ARG A 157 -2.46 -3.25 21.17
N PRO A 158 -2.88 -2.86 22.38
CA PRO A 158 -4.03 -1.98 22.56
C PRO A 158 -3.85 -0.66 21.80
N LEU A 159 -4.93 -0.16 21.21
CA LEU A 159 -4.91 1.21 20.66
C LEU A 159 -4.70 2.21 21.79
N PRO A 160 -3.97 3.32 21.55
CA PRO A 160 -3.82 4.39 22.52
C PRO A 160 -5.18 4.90 23.00
N PRO A 161 -5.36 5.14 24.32
CA PRO A 161 -6.58 5.74 24.86
C PRO A 161 -6.88 7.07 24.16
N GLY A 162 -8.15 7.36 23.90
CA GLY A 162 -8.60 8.60 23.25
C GLY A 162 -8.44 8.62 21.72
N LEU A 163 -7.68 7.70 21.15
CA LEU A 163 -7.44 7.69 19.70
C LEU A 163 -8.73 7.58 18.86
N PRO A 164 -9.71 6.74 19.21
CA PRO A 164 -10.93 6.63 18.45
C PRO A 164 -11.91 7.82 18.56
N GLU A 165 -11.66 8.76 19.45
CA GLU A 165 -12.48 9.98 19.62
C GLU A 165 -12.08 11.09 18.64
N HIS A 166 -10.89 11.01 18.02
CA HIS A 166 -10.44 11.96 17.01
C HIS A 166 -11.19 11.79 15.68
N ARG A 167 -11.32 12.88 14.94
CA ARG A 167 -12.11 12.95 13.69
C ARG A 167 -11.23 13.09 12.44
N GLU A 168 -10.01 13.53 12.62
CA GLU A 168 -9.06 13.80 11.55
C GLU A 168 -7.75 13.06 11.77
N PHE A 169 -7.26 12.44 10.72
CA PHE A 169 -6.02 11.68 10.77
C PHE A 169 -5.12 12.09 9.62
N THR A 170 -3.88 12.46 9.95
CA THR A 170 -2.84 12.75 8.99
C THR A 170 -1.71 11.73 9.14
N PHE A 171 -1.48 10.95 8.09
CA PHE A 171 -0.39 9.99 8.06
C PHE A 171 0.83 10.57 7.36
N LEU A 172 2.01 10.36 7.96
CA LEU A 172 3.27 10.88 7.43
C LEU A 172 4.25 9.73 7.18
N GLY A 173 4.96 9.79 6.05
CA GLY A 173 6.01 8.83 5.71
C GLY A 173 7.14 9.45 4.90
N ARG A 174 8.33 8.83 4.90
CA ARG A 174 9.47 9.22 4.07
C ARG A 174 9.82 8.12 3.09
N GLY A 175 10.28 8.50 1.89
CA GLY A 175 10.61 7.52 0.85
C GLY A 175 9.40 6.63 0.54
N TRP A 176 9.61 5.32 0.53
CA TRP A 176 8.53 4.37 0.29
C TRP A 176 7.42 4.39 1.36
N ALA A 177 7.75 4.81 2.60
CA ALA A 177 6.75 4.95 3.66
C ALA A 177 5.71 6.04 3.38
N ALA A 178 5.96 6.98 2.47
CA ALA A 178 4.95 7.94 2.03
C ALA A 178 3.77 7.23 1.36
N ALA A 179 4.02 6.23 0.52
CA ALA A 179 2.95 5.44 -0.09
C ALA A 179 2.28 4.49 0.91
N VAL A 180 2.97 4.08 1.98
CA VAL A 180 2.34 3.39 3.12
C VAL A 180 1.40 4.33 3.88
N ALA A 181 1.79 5.60 4.04
CA ALA A 181 0.92 6.63 4.61
C ALA A 181 -0.33 6.87 3.75
N ASP A 182 -0.18 6.91 2.41
CA ASP A 182 -1.32 7.00 1.48
C ASP A 182 -2.29 5.82 1.70
N GLU A 183 -1.76 4.62 1.89
CA GLU A 183 -2.54 3.41 2.13
C GLU A 183 -3.24 3.44 3.49
N ALA A 184 -2.59 3.89 4.56
CA ALA A 184 -3.19 4.03 5.88
C ALA A 184 -4.37 5.02 5.84
N ALA A 185 -4.19 6.18 5.22
CA ALA A 185 -5.26 7.16 5.04
C ALA A 185 -6.42 6.58 4.20
N LEU A 186 -6.11 5.82 3.15
CA LEU A 186 -7.12 5.16 2.33
C LEU A 186 -7.95 4.17 3.17
N LYS A 187 -7.33 3.37 4.04
CA LYS A 187 -8.06 2.41 4.90
C LYS A 187 -9.06 3.08 5.84
N LEU A 188 -8.69 4.21 6.45
CA LEU A 188 -9.62 4.95 7.30
C LEU A 188 -10.81 5.52 6.50
N ARG A 189 -10.55 6.06 5.30
CA ARG A 189 -11.61 6.57 4.42
C ARG A 189 -12.56 5.46 3.97
N GLU A 190 -12.02 4.31 3.55
CA GLU A 190 -12.82 3.19 3.02
C GLU A 190 -13.64 2.49 4.11
N ALA A 191 -12.99 2.06 5.19
CA ALA A 191 -13.62 1.23 6.21
C ALA A 191 -14.49 2.05 7.18
N ALA A 192 -13.98 3.19 7.66
CA ALA A 192 -14.60 3.96 8.74
C ALA A 192 -15.21 5.29 8.30
N ARG A 193 -15.08 5.70 7.02
CA ARG A 193 -15.56 6.98 6.50
C ARG A 193 -15.00 8.18 7.28
N ILE A 194 -13.81 8.04 7.81
CA ILE A 194 -13.11 9.09 8.55
C ILE A 194 -12.31 9.95 7.56
N TRP A 195 -12.30 11.26 7.81
CA TRP A 195 -11.42 12.16 7.06
C TRP A 195 -9.97 11.84 7.41
N ALA A 196 -9.21 11.40 6.43
CA ALA A 196 -7.81 11.03 6.60
C ALA A 196 -6.99 11.50 5.41
N GLU A 197 -5.84 12.08 5.70
CA GLU A 197 -4.87 12.62 4.75
C GLU A 197 -3.52 11.92 4.89
N SER A 198 -2.66 12.10 3.91
CA SER A 198 -1.31 11.56 3.91
C SER A 198 -0.36 12.52 3.21
N TYR A 199 0.88 12.58 3.70
CA TYR A 199 1.89 13.45 3.11
C TYR A 199 3.27 12.80 3.18
N GLN A 200 4.12 13.16 2.23
CA GLN A 200 5.55 13.04 2.43
C GLN A 200 5.92 13.88 3.66
N ALA A 201 6.60 13.26 4.63
CA ALA A 201 6.71 13.83 5.96
C ALA A 201 7.26 15.27 5.99
N LEU A 202 8.25 15.60 5.15
CA LEU A 202 8.82 16.94 5.13
C LEU A 202 7.91 17.97 4.45
N GLU A 203 7.08 17.54 3.48
CA GLU A 203 6.10 18.39 2.80
C GLU A 203 4.96 18.84 3.71
N TYR A 204 4.72 18.11 4.80
CA TYR A 204 3.69 18.47 5.78
C TYR A 204 3.85 19.90 6.33
N ARG A 205 5.10 20.39 6.48
CA ARG A 205 5.41 21.74 6.93
C ARG A 205 5.15 22.84 5.88
N HIS A 206 4.96 22.45 4.62
CA HIS A 206 4.78 23.38 3.50
C HIS A 206 3.31 23.72 3.23
N GLY A 207 2.50 23.72 4.28
CA GLY A 207 1.08 24.10 4.23
C GLY A 207 0.18 23.18 5.04
N PRO A 208 0.18 21.85 4.82
CA PRO A 208 -0.77 20.93 5.45
C PRO A 208 -0.86 21.02 6.98
N ILE A 209 0.24 21.27 7.66
CA ILE A 209 0.29 21.43 9.13
C ILE A 209 -0.66 22.53 9.65
N SER A 210 -1.05 23.48 8.81
CA SER A 210 -1.88 24.62 9.22
C SER A 210 -3.32 24.28 9.60
N VAL A 211 -3.81 23.09 9.18
CA VAL A 211 -5.18 22.63 9.53
C VAL A 211 -5.21 21.74 10.76
N SER A 212 -4.04 21.37 11.30
CA SER A 212 -3.97 20.50 12.46
C SER A 212 -4.22 21.24 13.77
N ASP A 213 -5.01 20.64 14.64
CA ASP A 213 -5.38 21.13 15.97
C ASP A 213 -5.55 19.96 16.96
N GLU A 214 -6.20 20.20 18.10
CA GLU A 214 -6.46 19.21 19.14
C GLU A 214 -7.40 18.07 18.70
N THR A 215 -8.12 18.20 17.60
CA THR A 215 -8.98 17.15 17.03
C THR A 215 -8.23 16.23 16.07
N THR A 216 -7.00 16.59 15.71
CA THR A 216 -6.18 15.90 14.70
C THR A 216 -5.26 14.86 15.35
N VAL A 217 -5.11 13.71 14.72
CA VAL A 217 -4.02 12.76 14.95
C VAL A 217 -3.01 12.86 13.84
N VAL A 218 -1.76 13.14 14.16
CA VAL A 218 -0.63 13.04 13.23
C VAL A 218 0.13 11.75 13.51
N TRP A 219 0.10 10.82 12.58
CA TRP A 219 0.71 9.49 12.73
C TRP A 219 1.87 9.30 11.74
N ALA A 220 3.09 9.29 12.26
CA ALA A 220 4.28 9.00 11.47
C ALA A 220 4.50 7.48 11.35
N LEU A 221 4.58 6.99 10.12
CA LEU A 221 4.87 5.60 9.78
C LEU A 221 6.35 5.47 9.42
N GLY A 222 7.13 4.93 10.36
CA GLY A 222 8.58 4.86 10.28
C GLY A 222 9.29 6.16 10.68
N PRO A 223 10.63 6.21 10.53
CA PRO A 223 11.45 7.31 11.04
C PRO A 223 11.17 8.65 10.33
N VAL A 224 10.90 9.68 11.11
CA VAL A 224 10.78 11.07 10.68
C VAL A 224 11.56 12.00 11.61
N PRO A 225 11.95 13.21 11.19
CA PRO A 225 12.68 14.13 12.06
C PRO A 225 11.89 14.49 13.34
N SER A 226 12.54 14.42 14.49
CA SER A 226 11.93 14.76 15.78
C SER A 226 11.42 16.21 15.83
N SER A 227 12.07 17.13 15.11
CA SER A 227 11.62 18.51 14.97
C SER A 227 10.27 18.63 14.27
N LEU A 228 9.99 17.75 13.29
CA LEU A 228 8.67 17.68 12.63
C LEU A 228 7.58 17.25 13.63
N LEU A 229 7.86 16.23 14.43
CA LEU A 229 6.93 15.77 15.46
C LEU A 229 6.69 16.83 16.54
N ALA A 230 7.71 17.61 16.88
CA ALA A 230 7.59 18.76 17.80
C ALA A 230 6.71 19.85 17.18
N ASP A 231 6.86 20.13 15.88
CA ASP A 231 6.02 21.10 15.16
C ASP A 231 4.55 20.65 15.19
N ALA A 232 4.27 19.40 14.88
CA ALA A 232 2.93 18.85 14.92
C ALA A 232 2.31 18.93 16.34
N ARG A 233 3.08 18.60 17.40
CA ARG A 233 2.57 18.75 18.79
C ARG A 233 2.23 20.19 19.16
N ARG A 234 2.94 21.19 18.59
CA ARG A 234 2.65 22.61 18.89
C ARG A 234 1.30 23.08 18.32
N THR A 235 0.74 22.40 17.34
CA THR A 235 -0.64 22.68 16.87
C THR A 235 -1.72 22.18 17.84
N GLY A 236 -1.38 21.40 18.84
CA GLY A 236 -2.34 20.70 19.72
C GLY A 236 -2.62 19.25 19.30
N ALA A 237 -2.15 18.82 18.13
CA ALA A 237 -2.42 17.49 17.59
C ALA A 237 -1.85 16.37 18.47
N THR A 238 -2.60 15.28 18.57
CA THR A 238 -2.09 14.01 19.11
C THR A 238 -1.09 13.40 18.14
N VAL A 239 0.15 13.18 18.57
CA VAL A 239 1.22 12.69 17.68
C VAL A 239 1.60 11.26 18.04
N LEU A 240 1.41 10.35 17.08
CA LEU A 240 1.89 8.97 17.12
C LEU A 240 3.13 8.83 16.22
N ALA A 241 4.15 8.20 16.72
CA ALA A 241 5.37 7.91 15.98
C ALA A 241 6.02 6.62 16.48
N SER A 242 6.61 5.89 15.57
CA SER A 242 7.34 4.66 15.85
C SER A 242 8.48 4.52 14.85
N ASP A 243 9.63 4.02 15.32
CA ASP A 243 10.74 3.62 14.45
C ASP A 243 10.56 2.20 13.87
N ALA A 244 9.42 1.55 14.14
CA ALA A 244 9.07 0.27 13.57
C ALA A 244 8.96 0.36 12.04
N ASP A 245 9.07 -0.80 11.39
CA ASP A 245 8.85 -0.90 9.95
C ASP A 245 7.49 -0.28 9.55
N PRO A 246 7.45 0.59 8.54
CA PRO A 246 6.21 1.26 8.12
C PRO A 246 5.05 0.31 7.82
N LEU A 247 5.35 -0.89 7.29
CA LEU A 247 4.33 -1.89 7.00
C LEU A 247 3.72 -2.49 8.29
N VAL A 248 4.51 -2.60 9.35
CA VAL A 248 4.01 -2.97 10.69
C VAL A 248 3.10 -1.85 11.23
N GLY A 249 3.50 -0.60 11.08
CA GLY A 249 2.66 0.55 11.44
C GLY A 249 1.32 0.59 10.68
N LEU A 250 1.33 0.18 9.41
CA LEU A 250 0.10 0.06 8.60
C LEU A 250 -0.88 -0.95 9.20
N THR A 251 -0.41 -2.06 9.79
CA THR A 251 -1.34 -3.01 10.44
C THR A 251 -2.08 -2.38 11.62
N GLY A 252 -1.42 -1.50 12.37
CA GLY A 252 -2.05 -0.69 13.41
C GLY A 252 -3.13 0.24 12.88
N ALA A 253 -2.86 0.93 11.76
CA ALA A 253 -3.84 1.79 11.09
C ALA A 253 -5.03 1.01 10.52
N GLN A 254 -4.80 -0.17 9.93
CA GLN A 254 -5.86 -1.06 9.45
C GLN A 254 -6.77 -1.53 10.60
N ARG A 255 -6.18 -1.86 11.73
CA ARG A 255 -6.93 -2.23 12.94
C ARG A 255 -7.74 -1.05 13.47
N LEU A 256 -7.15 0.15 13.55
CA LEU A 256 -7.88 1.36 13.94
C LEU A 256 -9.08 1.60 13.02
N ALA A 257 -8.90 1.44 11.70
CA ALA A 257 -9.99 1.60 10.74
C ALA A 257 -11.15 0.62 11.00
N ALA A 258 -10.85 -0.63 11.34
CA ALA A 258 -11.86 -1.63 11.70
C ALA A 258 -12.56 -1.28 13.03
N ASP A 259 -11.81 -0.90 14.07
CA ASP A 259 -12.36 -0.50 15.37
C ASP A 259 -13.26 0.74 15.26
N LEU A 260 -12.87 1.73 14.44
CA LEU A 260 -13.67 2.92 14.17
C LEU A 260 -14.96 2.60 13.42
N ALA A 261 -14.90 1.69 12.44
CA ALA A 261 -16.07 1.22 11.71
C ALA A 261 -17.07 0.52 12.67
N GLU A 262 -16.57 -0.39 13.50
CA GLU A 262 -17.38 -1.11 14.49
C GLU A 262 -18.09 -0.15 15.47
N ARG A 263 -17.37 0.83 16.02
CA ARG A 263 -17.92 1.87 16.92
C ARG A 263 -19.00 2.70 16.27
N GLN A 264 -18.93 2.90 14.96
CA GLN A 264 -19.93 3.66 14.19
C GLN A 264 -21.07 2.77 13.66
N GLY A 265 -21.06 1.45 13.93
CA GLY A 265 -22.03 0.49 13.37
C GLY A 265 -21.91 0.34 11.85
N ILE A 266 -20.73 0.60 11.28
CA ILE A 266 -20.41 0.44 9.86
C ILE A 266 -19.81 -0.93 9.64
N ASP A 267 -20.27 -1.64 8.59
CA ASP A 267 -19.63 -2.86 8.12
C ASP A 267 -18.41 -2.52 7.27
N PRO A 268 -17.16 -2.76 7.76
CA PRO A 268 -15.95 -2.44 7.02
C PRO A 268 -15.73 -3.35 5.80
N ASP A 269 -16.40 -4.50 5.74
CA ASP A 269 -16.30 -5.42 4.60
C ASP A 269 -17.13 -4.98 3.41
N HIS A 270 -18.17 -4.15 3.65
CA HIS A 270 -19.08 -3.62 2.64
C HIS A 270 -19.14 -2.10 2.69
N PRO A 271 -18.05 -1.38 2.35
CA PRO A 271 -17.99 0.07 2.41
C PRO A 271 -18.95 0.71 1.40
N ARG A 272 -19.50 1.87 1.78
CA ARG A 272 -20.43 2.62 0.92
C ARG A 272 -19.76 3.07 -0.37
N ALA A 273 -20.46 2.92 -1.49
CA ALA A 273 -20.04 3.37 -2.83
C ALA A 273 -18.75 2.72 -3.37
N LEU A 274 -18.32 1.60 -2.78
CA LEU A 274 -17.20 0.83 -3.30
C LEU A 274 -17.65 -0.57 -3.71
N SER A 275 -16.98 -1.11 -4.71
CA SER A 275 -17.11 -2.48 -5.16
C SER A 275 -15.77 -3.20 -5.06
N ARG A 276 -15.80 -4.53 -5.03
CA ARG A 276 -14.59 -5.36 -4.94
C ARG A 276 -13.63 -5.13 -6.12
N SER A 277 -14.18 -4.77 -7.27
CA SER A 277 -13.46 -4.40 -8.48
C SER A 277 -14.26 -3.35 -9.24
N VAL A 278 -13.59 -2.37 -9.81
CA VAL A 278 -14.22 -1.38 -10.69
C VAL A 278 -14.32 -1.97 -12.08
N ILE A 279 -15.56 -2.21 -12.52
CA ILE A 279 -15.89 -2.67 -13.87
C ILE A 279 -16.57 -1.50 -14.59
N LEU A 280 -15.87 -0.94 -15.59
CA LEU A 280 -16.42 0.10 -16.44
C LEU A 280 -17.27 -0.54 -17.54
N THR A 281 -18.48 -0.03 -17.74
CA THR A 281 -19.44 -0.48 -18.79
C THR A 281 -19.43 0.47 -19.95
#